data_2471e3dece9949bb20a7344286ace23b
#
_entry.id   2471e3dece9949bb20a7344286ace23b
#
_cell.length_a   1.000
_cell.length_b   1.000
_cell.length_c   1.000
_cell.angle_alpha   90.00
_cell.angle_beta   90.00
_cell.angle_gamma   90.00
#
_symmetry.space_group_name_H-M   'P 1'
#
loop_
_entity.id
_entity.type
_entity.pdbx_description
1 polymer ?
#
loop_
_entity_poly.entity_id
_entity_poly.type
_entity_poly.pdbx_seq_one_letter_code
_entity_poly.pdbx_strand_id
1 'polypeptide(L)'
;MSKYVEKSLPCLKGGGPPKVVEGYMERKHNTDLTTNARTLRKNMTKEERHLWYDFLKRYPVRFLRQKVIDNYIVDFYCHSARLIIELDGSQHYEDKGLLKDKIRTEKIEQRNLTVIRIPNNEIYRNFEGVCMYIDNAVKESLRQPTADTSL
;
A
#
# COMPACT_ATOMS: atom_id res chain seq x y z
N MET A 1 11.28 7.34 -4.73
CA MET A 1 11.37 6.11 -3.94
C MET A 1 10.17 6.01 -3.01
N SER A 2 9.52 4.90 -2.98
CA SER A 2 8.41 4.71 -2.06
C SER A 2 8.91 4.73 -0.62
N LYS A 3 8.29 5.50 0.25
CA LYS A 3 8.62 5.52 1.68
C LYS A 3 8.46 4.15 2.35
N TYR A 4 7.76 3.23 1.71
CA TYR A 4 7.58 1.87 2.22
C TYR A 4 8.80 1.01 2.02
N VAL A 5 9.48 1.16 0.90
CA VAL A 5 10.72 0.44 0.61
C VAL A 5 11.77 0.77 1.66
N GLU A 6 11.89 2.05 2.01
CA GLU A 6 12.84 2.50 3.04
C GLU A 6 12.50 1.93 4.41
N LYS A 7 11.22 1.79 4.73
CA LYS A 7 10.79 1.30 6.03
C LYS A 7 10.80 -0.22 6.14
N SER A 8 10.76 -0.91 5.02
CA SER A 8 10.91 -2.36 5.00
C SER A 8 12.38 -2.78 5.12
N LEU A 9 13.30 -1.97 4.59
CA LEU A 9 14.72 -2.29 4.53
C LEU A 9 15.39 -2.48 5.89
N PRO A 10 15.11 -1.67 6.93
CA PRO A 10 15.72 -1.88 8.23
C PRO A 10 15.48 -3.26 8.81
N CYS A 11 14.35 -3.86 8.52
CA CYS A 11 14.03 -5.19 8.97
C CYS A 11 14.92 -6.26 8.32
N LEU A 12 15.44 -5.98 7.14
CA LEU A 12 16.32 -6.88 6.41
C LEU A 12 17.78 -6.76 6.83
N LYS A 13 18.14 -5.68 7.53
CA LYS A 13 19.49 -5.44 8.01
C LYS A 13 19.81 -6.15 9.32
N GLY A 14 18.87 -6.86 9.84
CA GLY A 14 18.97 -7.47 11.16
C GLY A 14 19.82 -8.71 11.20
N GLY A 15 21.07 -8.63 10.81
CA GLY A 15 22.02 -9.69 11.06
C GLY A 15 21.86 -10.93 10.19
N GLY A 16 22.72 -11.91 10.39
CA GLY A 16 22.82 -13.09 9.57
C GLY A 16 21.59 -13.97 9.48
N PRO A 17 21.63 -15.02 8.65
CA PRO A 17 20.47 -15.87 8.41
C PRO A 17 19.96 -16.44 9.73
N PRO A 18 18.71 -16.18 10.05
CA PRO A 18 18.15 -16.69 11.30
C PRO A 18 17.99 -18.19 11.21
N LYS A 19 18.65 -18.88 12.09
CA LYS A 19 18.37 -20.30 12.34
C LYS A 19 17.19 -20.43 13.29
N VAL A 20 16.27 -19.48 13.25
CA VAL A 20 15.16 -19.41 14.20
C VAL A 20 13.91 -19.86 13.50
N VAL A 21 13.01 -20.42 14.27
CA VAL A 21 11.68 -20.82 13.80
C VAL A 21 11.05 -19.67 13.02
N GLU A 22 10.70 -19.91 11.78
CA GLU A 22 10.19 -18.92 10.86
C GLU A 22 9.04 -18.08 11.46
N GLY A 23 8.15 -18.72 12.18
CA GLY A 23 7.02 -18.05 12.79
C GLY A 23 7.38 -16.99 13.82
N TYR A 24 8.52 -17.13 14.49
CA TYR A 24 8.98 -16.13 15.46
C TYR A 24 9.50 -14.88 14.75
N MET A 25 10.26 -15.09 13.69
CA MET A 25 10.81 -13.98 12.89
C MET A 25 9.71 -13.21 12.18
N GLU A 26 8.74 -13.91 11.63
CA GLU A 26 7.59 -13.27 11.00
C GLU A 26 6.83 -12.38 11.98
N ARG A 27 6.62 -12.86 13.19
CA ARG A 27 5.93 -12.07 14.22
C ARG A 27 6.71 -10.82 14.61
N LYS A 28 8.02 -10.92 14.69
CA LYS A 28 8.87 -9.76 15.00
C LYS A 28 8.81 -8.74 13.89
N HIS A 29 8.94 -9.17 12.65
CA HIS A 29 8.81 -8.30 11.48
C HIS A 29 7.46 -7.60 11.46
N ASN A 30 6.39 -8.33 11.70
CA ASN A 30 5.05 -7.77 11.72
C ASN A 30 4.87 -6.74 12.84
N THR A 31 5.49 -6.96 14.00
CA THR A 31 5.45 -6.00 15.10
C THR A 31 6.12 -4.69 14.73
N ASP A 32 7.29 -4.75 14.14
CA ASP A 32 8.03 -3.56 13.72
C ASP A 32 7.26 -2.79 12.64
N LEU A 33 6.72 -3.51 11.66
CA LEU A 33 5.90 -2.90 10.61
C LEU A 33 4.62 -2.30 11.16
N THR A 34 3.99 -2.95 12.14
CA THR A 34 2.81 -2.42 12.80
C THR A 34 3.11 -1.12 13.53
N THR A 35 4.24 -1.05 14.21
CA THR A 35 4.70 0.17 14.88
C THR A 35 4.96 1.28 13.88
N ASN A 36 5.64 0.96 12.78
CA ASN A 36 5.90 1.91 11.70
C ASN A 36 4.60 2.40 11.07
N ALA A 37 3.64 1.52 10.83
CA ALA A 37 2.33 1.89 10.29
C ALA A 37 1.59 2.85 11.22
N ARG A 38 1.65 2.65 12.52
CA ARG A 38 1.08 3.57 13.51
C ARG A 38 1.72 4.94 13.45
N THR A 39 3.04 4.98 13.34
CA THR A 39 3.80 6.23 13.21
C THR A 39 3.41 6.96 11.92
N LEU A 40 3.29 6.25 10.82
CA LEU A 40 2.89 6.82 9.53
C LEU A 40 1.47 7.38 9.57
N ARG A 41 0.54 6.70 10.25
CA ARG A 41 -0.82 7.21 10.40
C ARG A 41 -0.88 8.52 11.15
N LYS A 42 0.01 8.71 12.12
CA LYS A 42 0.13 9.97 12.87
C LYS A 42 0.80 11.07 12.04
N ASN A 43 1.67 10.69 11.12
CA ASN A 43 2.49 11.61 10.34
C ASN A 43 2.17 11.53 8.84
N MET A 44 0.89 11.57 8.51
CA MET A 44 0.44 11.54 7.12
C MET A 44 0.93 12.77 6.35
N THR A 45 1.28 12.56 5.09
CA THR A 45 1.59 13.69 4.19
C THR A 45 0.33 14.51 3.94
N LYS A 46 0.50 15.70 3.37
CA LYS A 46 -0.64 16.57 3.03
C LYS A 46 -1.57 15.86 2.03
N GLU A 47 -0.99 15.20 1.06
CA GLU A 47 -1.70 14.49 0.01
C GLU A 47 -2.49 13.30 0.58
N GLU A 48 -1.86 12.51 1.42
CA GLU A 48 -2.51 11.41 2.11
C GLU A 48 -3.68 11.89 2.96
N ARG A 49 -3.46 12.98 3.68
CA ARG A 49 -4.47 13.57 4.56
C ARG A 49 -5.66 14.07 3.76
N HIS A 50 -5.41 14.76 2.64
CA HIS A 50 -6.46 15.27 1.79
C HIS A 50 -7.32 14.12 1.21
N LEU A 51 -6.67 13.10 0.65
CA LEU A 51 -7.38 11.97 0.09
C LEU A 51 -8.17 11.19 1.16
N TRP A 52 -7.57 11.03 2.34
CA TRP A 52 -8.22 10.29 3.41
C TRP A 52 -9.44 11.02 3.97
N TYR A 53 -9.27 12.25 4.44
CA TYR A 53 -10.34 12.94 5.14
C TYR A 53 -11.43 13.45 4.21
N ASP A 54 -11.09 13.83 3.00
CA ASP A 54 -12.06 14.42 2.07
C ASP A 54 -12.72 13.39 1.17
N PHE A 55 -12.23 12.16 1.14
CA PHE A 55 -12.82 11.13 0.28
C PHE A 55 -12.87 9.75 0.91
N LEU A 56 -11.73 9.13 1.20
CA LEU A 56 -11.68 7.69 1.52
C LEU A 56 -12.35 7.35 2.86
N LYS A 57 -12.21 8.21 3.85
CA LYS A 57 -12.80 7.99 5.18
C LYS A 57 -14.33 7.86 5.13
N ARG A 58 -14.96 8.57 4.20
CA ARG A 58 -16.42 8.60 4.03
C ARG A 58 -16.90 7.72 2.90
N TYR A 59 -16.00 7.02 2.25
CA TYR A 59 -16.36 6.18 1.12
C TYR A 59 -17.22 5.01 1.59
N PRO A 60 -18.27 4.60 0.83
CA PRO A 60 -19.18 3.54 1.27
C PRO A 60 -18.53 2.20 1.56
N VAL A 61 -17.48 1.87 0.80
CA VAL A 61 -16.69 0.67 1.05
C VAL A 61 -15.50 1.04 1.91
N ARG A 62 -15.22 0.24 2.92
CA ARG A 62 -14.21 0.57 3.93
C ARG A 62 -12.79 0.55 3.37
N PHE A 63 -12.10 1.66 3.55
CA PHE A 63 -10.66 1.76 3.34
C PHE A 63 -9.92 1.79 4.66
N LEU A 64 -8.73 1.22 4.65
CA LEU A 64 -7.78 1.31 5.75
C LEU A 64 -6.56 2.09 5.26
N ARG A 65 -5.96 2.87 6.14
CA ARG A 65 -4.74 3.62 5.82
C ARG A 65 -3.53 2.96 6.46
N GLN A 66 -2.41 3.04 5.78
CA GLN A 66 -1.14 2.51 6.24
C GLN A 66 -1.28 1.06 6.72
N LYS A 67 -1.73 0.21 5.81
CA LYS A 67 -1.95 -1.21 6.10
C LYS A 67 -0.69 -2.00 5.83
N VAL A 68 -0.35 -2.89 6.74
CA VAL A 68 0.75 -3.85 6.55
C VAL A 68 0.23 -5.02 5.70
N ILE A 69 0.86 -5.25 4.58
CA ILE A 69 0.61 -6.41 3.70
C ILE A 69 1.96 -7.07 3.45
N ASP A 70 2.11 -8.31 3.89
CA ASP A 70 3.40 -9.00 3.90
C ASP A 70 4.44 -8.18 4.68
N ASN A 71 5.52 -7.80 4.00
CA ASN A 71 6.60 -7.01 4.55
C ASN A 71 6.51 -5.55 4.07
N TYR A 72 5.36 -5.13 3.60
CA TYR A 72 5.18 -3.79 3.04
C TYR A 72 4.07 -3.05 3.76
N ILE A 73 4.22 -1.73 3.82
CA ILE A 73 3.17 -0.84 4.29
C ILE A 73 2.62 -0.11 3.07
N VAL A 74 1.32 -0.25 2.83
CA VAL A 74 0.64 0.41 1.71
C VAL A 74 -0.13 1.62 2.22
N ASP A 75 -0.28 2.64 1.38
CA ASP A 75 -0.94 3.90 1.80
C ASP A 75 -2.39 3.66 2.18
N PHE A 76 -3.17 3.10 1.28
CA PHE A 76 -4.58 2.82 1.50
C PHE A 76 -4.94 1.45 0.95
N TYR A 77 -5.81 0.75 1.66
CA TYR A 77 -6.21 -0.59 1.30
C TYR A 77 -7.71 -0.78 1.46
N CYS A 78 -8.34 -1.33 0.45
CA CYS A 78 -9.74 -1.74 0.49
C CYS A 78 -9.80 -3.27 0.37
N HIS A 79 -10.17 -3.93 1.45
CA HIS A 79 -10.24 -5.38 1.47
C HIS A 79 -11.32 -5.92 0.52
N SER A 80 -12.51 -5.33 0.55
CA SER A 80 -13.64 -5.79 -0.27
C SER A 80 -13.36 -5.71 -1.77
N ALA A 81 -12.68 -4.65 -2.21
CA ALA A 81 -12.31 -4.45 -3.61
C ALA A 81 -10.95 -5.05 -3.95
N ARG A 82 -10.22 -5.56 -2.96
CA ARG A 82 -8.86 -6.05 -3.12
C ARG A 82 -7.97 -5.03 -3.83
N LEU A 83 -8.10 -3.79 -3.39
CA LEU A 83 -7.50 -2.64 -4.04
C LEU A 83 -6.54 -1.93 -3.10
N ILE A 84 -5.36 -1.64 -3.61
CA ILE A 84 -4.35 -0.82 -2.93
C ILE A 84 -4.22 0.48 -3.69
N ILE A 85 -4.18 1.59 -2.96
CA ILE A 85 -3.91 2.90 -3.52
C ILE A 85 -2.61 3.41 -2.93
N GLU A 86 -1.70 3.85 -3.78
CA GLU A 86 -0.45 4.46 -3.38
C GLU A 86 -0.32 5.84 -3.99
N LEU A 87 0.12 6.78 -3.17
CA LEU A 87 0.42 8.13 -3.63
C LEU A 87 1.92 8.24 -3.92
N ASP A 88 2.22 8.62 -5.13
CA ASP A 88 3.59 8.71 -5.61
C ASP A 88 4.07 10.15 -5.62
N GLY A 89 5.14 10.41 -4.88
CA GLY A 89 5.84 11.68 -4.97
C GLY A 89 6.61 11.77 -6.28
N SER A 90 6.92 12.99 -6.72
CA SER A 90 7.79 13.22 -7.86
C SER A 90 9.23 12.90 -7.46
N GLN A 91 9.59 11.63 -7.54
CA GLN A 91 10.91 11.16 -7.18
C GLN A 91 11.71 10.81 -8.44
N HIS A 92 12.99 11.08 -8.38
CA HIS A 92 13.89 10.53 -9.38
C HIS A 92 14.02 9.03 -9.12
N TYR A 93 13.55 8.23 -10.05
CA TYR A 93 13.65 6.79 -9.95
C TYR A 93 15.04 6.36 -10.39
N GLU A 94 15.84 5.93 -9.44
CA GLU A 94 17.07 5.20 -9.76
C GLU A 94 16.70 3.77 -10.16
N ASP A 95 17.51 3.18 -11.05
CA ASP A 95 17.26 1.84 -11.57
C ASP A 95 17.02 0.79 -10.47
N LYS A 96 17.78 0.89 -9.39
CA LYS A 96 17.62 -0.02 -8.24
C LYS A 96 16.28 0.13 -7.54
N GLY A 97 15.79 1.36 -7.45
CA GLY A 97 14.49 1.65 -6.86
C GLY A 97 13.36 1.11 -7.70
N LEU A 98 13.47 1.26 -9.02
CA LEU A 98 12.48 0.73 -9.96
C LEU A 98 12.37 -0.79 -9.89
N LEU A 99 13.51 -1.48 -9.80
CA LEU A 99 13.52 -2.94 -9.70
C LEU A 99 12.86 -3.43 -8.41
N LYS A 100 13.21 -2.83 -7.27
CA LYS A 100 12.61 -3.18 -5.98
C LYS A 100 11.10 -2.94 -5.97
N ASP A 101 10.69 -1.83 -6.55
CA ASP A 101 9.28 -1.46 -6.65
C ASP A 101 8.50 -2.42 -7.55
N LYS A 102 9.10 -2.86 -8.63
CA LYS A 102 8.54 -3.86 -9.53
C LYS A 102 8.36 -5.20 -8.80
N ILE A 103 9.38 -5.67 -8.10
CA ILE A 103 9.32 -6.93 -7.34
C ILE A 103 8.22 -6.85 -6.28
N ARG A 104 8.15 -5.73 -5.59
CA ARG A 104 7.12 -5.49 -4.58
C ARG A 104 5.72 -5.55 -5.18
N THR A 105 5.52 -4.86 -6.29
CA THR A 105 4.23 -4.83 -6.99
C THR A 105 3.83 -6.23 -7.46
N GLU A 106 4.77 -6.97 -8.06
CA GLU A 106 4.52 -8.34 -8.51
C GLU A 106 4.09 -9.25 -7.35
N LYS A 107 4.75 -9.15 -6.21
CA LYS A 107 4.39 -9.95 -5.03
C LYS A 107 3.00 -9.62 -4.50
N ILE A 108 2.65 -8.36 -4.50
CA ILE A 108 1.33 -7.90 -4.08
C ILE A 108 0.26 -8.40 -5.06
N GLU A 109 0.54 -8.29 -6.36
CA GLU A 109 -0.38 -8.74 -7.40
C GLU A 109 -0.60 -10.25 -7.41
N GLN A 110 0.40 -11.03 -7.01
CA GLN A 110 0.27 -12.47 -6.85
C GLN A 110 -0.78 -12.87 -5.80
N ARG A 111 -1.13 -11.95 -4.91
CA ARG A 111 -2.19 -12.15 -3.93
C ARG A 111 -3.58 -11.74 -4.42
N ASN A 112 -3.72 -11.52 -5.71
CA ASN A 112 -4.95 -11.01 -6.32
C ASN A 112 -5.34 -9.63 -5.79
N LEU A 113 -4.34 -8.80 -5.52
CA LEU A 113 -4.54 -7.41 -5.12
C LEU A 113 -4.17 -6.51 -6.29
N THR A 114 -5.02 -5.56 -6.59
CA THR A 114 -4.75 -4.55 -7.61
C THR A 114 -4.11 -3.34 -6.96
N VAL A 115 -3.03 -2.84 -7.56
CA VAL A 115 -2.35 -1.64 -7.07
C VAL A 115 -2.58 -0.51 -8.07
N ILE A 116 -3.13 0.59 -7.59
CA ILE A 116 -3.20 1.81 -8.39
C ILE A 116 -2.30 2.88 -7.77
N ARG A 117 -1.62 3.62 -8.60
CA ARG A 117 -0.70 4.66 -8.18
C ARG A 117 -1.18 5.99 -8.69
N ILE A 118 -1.23 6.95 -7.78
CA ILE A 118 -1.72 8.29 -8.07
C ILE A 118 -0.60 9.27 -7.78
N PRO A 119 -0.14 10.03 -8.76
CA PRO A 119 0.86 11.06 -8.51
C PRO A 119 0.36 12.10 -7.51
N ASN A 120 1.23 12.51 -6.60
CA ASN A 120 0.87 13.50 -5.57
C ASN A 120 0.32 14.80 -6.17
N ASN A 121 0.87 15.23 -7.31
CA ASN A 121 0.40 16.46 -7.95
C ASN A 121 -1.05 16.37 -8.43
N GLU A 122 -1.54 15.19 -8.77
CA GLU A 122 -2.94 15.00 -9.18
C GLU A 122 -3.90 15.27 -8.01
N ILE A 123 -3.47 15.02 -6.78
CA ILE A 123 -4.27 15.32 -5.59
C ILE A 123 -4.62 16.79 -5.51
N TYR A 124 -3.73 17.68 -5.97
CA TYR A 124 -3.97 19.11 -5.97
C TYR A 124 -4.57 19.62 -7.27
N ARG A 125 -4.15 19.06 -8.40
CA ARG A 125 -4.53 19.56 -9.71
C ARG A 125 -5.89 19.06 -10.17
N ASN A 126 -6.25 17.85 -9.77
CA ASN A 126 -7.45 17.19 -10.28
C ASN A 126 -8.02 16.22 -9.24
N PHE A 127 -8.31 16.71 -8.06
CA PHE A 127 -8.82 15.89 -6.97
C PHE A 127 -10.12 15.16 -7.33
N GLU A 128 -11.03 15.85 -7.99
CA GLU A 128 -12.30 15.26 -8.44
C GLU A 128 -12.06 14.10 -9.41
N GLY A 129 -11.15 14.26 -10.36
CA GLY A 129 -10.76 13.19 -11.26
C GLY A 129 -10.12 12.01 -10.55
N VAL A 130 -9.32 12.27 -9.51
CA VAL A 130 -8.74 11.22 -8.68
C VAL A 130 -9.83 10.44 -7.96
N CYS A 131 -10.79 11.13 -7.37
CA CYS A 131 -11.93 10.49 -6.69
C CYS A 131 -12.76 9.63 -7.65
N MET A 132 -13.01 10.11 -8.86
CA MET A 132 -13.71 9.35 -9.89
C MET A 132 -12.93 8.12 -10.33
N TYR A 133 -11.63 8.26 -10.48
CA TYR A 133 -10.74 7.17 -10.85
C TYR A 133 -10.77 6.05 -9.81
N ILE A 134 -10.68 6.43 -8.53
CA ILE A 134 -10.75 5.47 -7.42
C ILE A 134 -12.12 4.79 -7.37
N ASP A 135 -13.19 5.58 -7.49
CA ASP A 135 -14.54 5.06 -7.47
C ASP A 135 -14.78 4.03 -8.59
N ASN A 136 -14.32 4.33 -9.78
CA ASN A 136 -14.41 3.41 -10.91
C ASN A 136 -13.60 2.14 -10.67
N ALA A 137 -12.38 2.27 -10.12
CA ALA A 137 -11.54 1.12 -9.80
C ALA A 137 -12.19 0.21 -8.76
N VAL A 138 -12.80 0.77 -7.73
CA VAL A 138 -13.52 0.01 -6.70
C VAL A 138 -14.70 -0.73 -7.32
N LYS A 139 -15.52 -0.03 -8.09
CA LYS A 139 -16.70 -0.62 -8.73
C LYS A 139 -16.34 -1.73 -9.69
N GLU A 140 -15.31 -1.55 -10.48
CA GLU A 140 -14.84 -2.57 -11.40
C GLU A 140 -14.33 -3.80 -10.65
N SER A 141 -13.54 -3.59 -9.60
CA SER A 141 -13.02 -4.68 -8.78
C SER A 141 -14.14 -5.48 -8.10
N LEU A 142 -15.19 -4.82 -7.65
CA LEU A 142 -16.34 -5.48 -7.02
C LEU A 142 -17.19 -6.27 -8.01
N ARG A 143 -17.17 -5.94 -9.30
CA ARG A 143 -17.87 -6.67 -10.34
C ARG A 143 -17.18 -7.96 -10.75
N GLN A 144 -15.87 -8.03 -10.57
CA GLN A 144 -15.11 -9.22 -10.96
C GLN A 144 -15.39 -10.35 -9.97
N PRO A 145 -15.69 -11.56 -10.46
CA PRO A 145 -15.80 -12.70 -9.56
C PRO A 145 -14.44 -12.92 -8.88
N THR A 146 -14.47 -13.06 -7.57
CA THR A 146 -13.27 -13.36 -6.82
C THR A 146 -12.75 -14.72 -7.25
N ALA A 147 -11.43 -14.83 -7.40
CA ALA A 147 -10.79 -16.08 -7.79
C ALA A 147 -11.06 -17.22 -6.79
N ASP A 148 -11.56 -16.90 -5.61
CA ASP A 148 -11.89 -17.86 -4.58
C ASP A 148 -13.19 -18.63 -4.84
N THR A 149 -13.94 -18.27 -5.86
CA THR A 149 -15.16 -18.97 -6.22
C THR A 149 -14.96 -20.07 -7.23
N SER A 150 -13.74 -20.42 -7.55
CA SER A 150 -13.43 -21.52 -8.43
C SER A 150 -13.50 -22.87 -7.69
N LEU A 151 -14.65 -23.23 -7.28
CA LEU A 151 -14.88 -24.55 -6.74
C LEU A 151 -16.05 -25.20 -7.45
#